data_e6ba2c8caef66d4c19c1fb1af81ab857
#
_entry.id   e6ba2c8caef66d4c19c1fb1af81ab857
#
_cell.length_a   1.000
_cell.length_b   1.000
_cell.length_c   1.000
_cell.angle_alpha   90.00
_cell.angle_beta   90.00
_cell.angle_gamma   90.00
#
_symmetry.space_group_name_H-M   'P 1'
#
loop_
_entity.id
_entity.type
_entity.pdbx_description
1 polymer ?
#
loop_
_entity_poly.entity_id
_entity_poly.type
_entity_poly.pdbx_seq_one_letter_code
_entity_poly.pdbx_strand_id
1 'polypeptide(L)'
;MKPDTIFRCYSMTKPITSVAVMTLVEKGALALSDPASKYLPGFKDQKVYTDQGLVPVNREVTIQDLLDMTAGVVYPDASFPAGAIMDKIQADFYDKIAKGEPTPSTYELANIIGQQPLAFQPGERWLYGFCADVLGAIVEVVSGKRYITYLKETIFDPLGMTDTDFYVPEQKQDRFMQFYQYMPETQTLDPCTWQHLCLSHMHLKQPSFESGGAGLVSTLSDYAKFAQMMLNKGTYQGVRILGRKTVEWMTQNHLNEKQLVSFDWESLKGYGYGNLMRCMIHTELSESIGSNGEFGWDGWLGSYVSMDPAEDLAIIYVINKCGGNGYRDVQVIRDIVYAALED
;
A
#
# COMPACT_ATOMS: atom_id res chain seq x y z
N MET A 1 -11.12 16.14 -15.70
CA MET A 1 -10.92 14.72 -15.34
C MET A 1 -12.06 13.89 -15.89
N LYS A 2 -11.78 12.64 -16.28
CA LYS A 2 -12.75 11.66 -16.78
C LYS A 2 -12.55 10.35 -16.00
N PRO A 3 -13.51 9.41 -16.01
CA PRO A 3 -13.38 8.13 -15.31
C PRO A 3 -12.17 7.28 -15.77
N ASP A 4 -11.65 7.52 -16.97
CA ASP A 4 -10.48 6.87 -17.57
C ASP A 4 -9.18 7.69 -17.45
N THR A 5 -9.18 8.81 -16.71
CA THR A 5 -7.96 9.56 -16.39
C THR A 5 -7.06 8.71 -15.49
N ILE A 6 -5.81 8.54 -15.89
CA ILE A 6 -4.83 7.71 -15.16
C ILE A 6 -4.22 8.53 -14.02
N PHE A 7 -4.28 8.03 -12.81
CA PHE A 7 -3.74 8.66 -11.59
C PHE A 7 -2.68 7.78 -10.93
N ARG A 8 -1.85 8.38 -10.10
CA ARG A 8 -0.89 7.66 -9.25
C ARG A 8 -1.59 7.13 -8.02
N CYS A 9 -1.64 5.81 -7.86
CA CYS A 9 -2.29 5.17 -6.71
C CYS A 9 -1.54 5.42 -5.40
N TYR A 10 -0.21 5.51 -5.45
CA TYR A 10 0.59 5.46 -4.23
C TYR A 10 0.09 4.32 -3.33
N SER A 11 -0.17 4.60 -2.06
CA SER A 11 -0.52 3.56 -1.10
C SER A 11 -1.87 2.87 -1.35
N MET A 12 -2.72 3.37 -2.26
CA MET A 12 -3.82 2.56 -2.79
C MET A 12 -3.35 1.32 -3.58
N THR A 13 -2.04 1.18 -3.85
CA THR A 13 -1.42 -0.08 -4.32
C THR A 13 -1.52 -1.20 -3.29
N LYS A 14 -1.46 -0.90 -2.00
CA LYS A 14 -1.38 -1.85 -0.88
C LYS A 14 -2.54 -2.86 -0.80
N PRO A 15 -3.82 -2.44 -0.92
CA PRO A 15 -4.94 -3.40 -0.97
C PRO A 15 -4.79 -4.42 -2.11
N ILE A 16 -4.30 -4.00 -3.27
CA ILE A 16 -4.05 -4.89 -4.43
C ILE A 16 -2.92 -5.88 -4.10
N THR A 17 -1.83 -5.41 -3.49
CA THR A 17 -0.73 -6.27 -3.02
C THR A 17 -1.21 -7.28 -2.00
N SER A 18 -2.06 -6.87 -1.06
CA SER A 18 -2.66 -7.78 -0.08
C SER A 18 -3.47 -8.88 -0.74
N VAL A 19 -4.32 -8.53 -1.72
CA VAL A 19 -5.08 -9.52 -2.50
C VAL A 19 -4.13 -10.48 -3.23
N ALA A 20 -3.06 -9.99 -3.85
CA ALA A 20 -2.08 -10.85 -4.53
C ALA A 20 -1.44 -11.88 -3.58
N VAL A 21 -1.02 -11.44 -2.38
CA VAL A 21 -0.51 -12.34 -1.33
C VAL A 21 -1.56 -13.38 -0.94
N MET A 22 -2.80 -12.95 -0.69
CA MET A 22 -3.86 -13.85 -0.25
C MET A 22 -4.28 -14.86 -1.31
N THR A 23 -4.11 -14.55 -2.61
CA THR A 23 -4.32 -15.57 -3.67
C THR A 23 -3.27 -16.69 -3.63
N LEU A 24 -2.03 -16.41 -3.18
CA LEU A 24 -1.00 -17.42 -2.96
C LEU A 24 -1.28 -18.23 -1.69
N VAL A 25 -1.81 -17.59 -0.66
CA VAL A 25 -2.25 -18.27 0.57
C VAL A 25 -3.39 -19.26 0.27
N GLU A 26 -4.41 -18.86 -0.50
CA GLU A 26 -5.51 -19.75 -0.90
C GLU A 26 -5.05 -20.96 -1.74
N LYS A 27 -3.97 -20.77 -2.51
CA LYS A 27 -3.35 -21.86 -3.30
C LYS A 27 -2.46 -22.78 -2.46
N GLY A 28 -2.24 -22.46 -1.16
CA GLY A 28 -1.32 -23.19 -0.30
C GLY A 28 0.16 -23.02 -0.67
N ALA A 29 0.49 -22.02 -1.51
CA ALA A 29 1.85 -21.75 -1.94
C ALA A 29 2.63 -20.86 -0.94
N LEU A 30 1.92 -20.17 -0.05
CA LEU A 30 2.43 -19.26 0.96
C LEU A 30 1.63 -19.45 2.25
N ALA A 31 2.30 -19.49 3.40
CA ALA A 31 1.64 -19.48 4.71
C ALA A 31 1.90 -18.13 5.42
N LEU A 32 0.90 -17.61 6.12
CA LEU A 32 1.00 -16.36 6.87
C LEU A 32 2.06 -16.41 7.98
N SER A 33 2.31 -17.60 8.54
CA SER A 33 3.34 -17.87 9.53
C SER A 33 4.73 -18.13 8.95
N ASP A 34 4.87 -18.20 7.62
CA ASP A 34 6.19 -18.39 7.02
C ASP A 34 7.10 -17.21 7.35
N PRO A 35 8.37 -17.46 7.70
CA PRO A 35 9.34 -16.39 7.86
C PRO A 35 9.68 -15.76 6.50
N ALA A 36 9.82 -14.44 6.45
CA ALA A 36 10.22 -13.73 5.23
C ALA A 36 11.57 -14.21 4.69
N SER A 37 12.47 -14.63 5.58
CA SER A 37 13.79 -15.20 5.25
C SER A 37 13.73 -16.49 4.40
N LYS A 38 12.61 -17.20 4.42
CA LYS A 38 12.35 -18.35 3.54
C LYS A 38 12.36 -17.97 2.05
N TYR A 39 11.97 -16.76 1.74
CA TYR A 39 11.84 -16.23 0.39
C TYR A 39 12.88 -15.19 0.02
N LEU A 40 13.31 -14.40 1.00
CA LEU A 40 14.24 -13.29 0.86
C LEU A 40 15.41 -13.45 1.83
N PRO A 41 16.57 -13.93 1.37
CA PRO A 41 17.75 -14.14 2.22
C PRO A 41 18.19 -12.91 3.03
N GLY A 42 17.90 -11.69 2.55
CA GLY A 42 18.17 -10.45 3.27
C GLY A 42 17.48 -10.34 4.63
N PHE A 43 16.38 -11.09 4.85
CA PHE A 43 15.67 -11.15 6.14
C PHE A 43 16.24 -12.16 7.13
N LYS A 44 17.34 -12.83 6.78
CA LYS A 44 18.01 -13.76 7.70
C LYS A 44 18.88 -12.99 8.69
N ASP A 45 18.94 -13.50 9.94
CA ASP A 45 19.81 -12.98 10.99
C ASP A 45 19.63 -11.46 11.27
N GLN A 46 18.40 -10.96 11.16
CA GLN A 46 18.07 -9.55 11.36
C GLN A 46 18.41 -9.06 12.76
N LYS A 47 18.63 -7.77 12.86
CA LYS A 47 18.88 -7.05 14.12
C LYS A 47 17.87 -5.92 14.31
N VAL A 48 17.74 -5.46 15.54
CA VAL A 48 16.86 -4.37 15.97
C VAL A 48 17.70 -3.30 16.65
N TYR A 49 17.38 -2.04 16.43
CA TYR A 49 17.89 -0.92 17.21
C TYR A 49 17.25 -0.90 18.59
N THR A 50 18.11 -0.80 19.62
CA THR A 50 17.72 -0.57 21.03
C THR A 50 18.62 0.51 21.63
N ASP A 51 18.27 0.99 22.82
CA ASP A 51 19.10 1.94 23.59
C ASP A 51 20.51 1.38 23.90
N GLN A 52 20.65 0.06 23.88
CA GLN A 52 21.92 -0.64 24.10
C GLN A 52 22.70 -0.94 22.80
N GLY A 53 22.20 -0.49 21.65
CA GLY A 53 22.74 -0.77 20.33
C GLY A 53 21.96 -1.84 19.57
N LEU A 54 22.62 -2.46 18.60
CA LEU A 54 22.00 -3.48 17.75
C LEU A 54 21.98 -4.84 18.48
N VAL A 55 20.78 -5.40 18.61
CA VAL A 55 20.55 -6.74 19.18
C VAL A 55 19.87 -7.66 18.14
N PRO A 56 20.02 -8.98 18.22
CA PRO A 56 19.29 -9.92 17.38
C PRO A 56 17.76 -9.76 17.57
N VAL A 57 17.00 -10.11 16.53
CA VAL A 57 15.55 -10.25 16.66
C VAL A 57 15.20 -11.43 17.60
N ASN A 58 14.10 -11.30 18.33
CA ASN A 58 13.58 -12.38 19.20
C ASN A 58 12.96 -13.53 18.39
N ARG A 59 12.46 -13.22 17.20
CA ARG A 59 11.94 -14.14 16.19
C ARG A 59 12.09 -13.54 14.80
N GLU A 60 12.02 -14.37 13.79
CA GLU A 60 12.01 -13.88 12.42
C GLU A 60 10.72 -13.12 12.08
N VAL A 61 10.82 -12.18 11.13
CA VAL A 61 9.68 -11.50 10.52
C VAL A 61 8.85 -12.50 9.73
N THR A 62 7.54 -12.53 9.97
CA THR A 62 6.60 -13.40 9.23
C THR A 62 5.87 -12.63 8.12
N ILE A 63 5.22 -13.37 7.21
CA ILE A 63 4.32 -12.78 6.20
C ILE A 63 3.20 -11.98 6.87
N GLN A 64 2.65 -12.48 7.99
CA GLN A 64 1.63 -11.75 8.75
C GLN A 64 2.16 -10.42 9.30
N ASP A 65 3.37 -10.39 9.84
CA ASP A 65 3.97 -9.13 10.33
C ASP A 65 4.09 -8.08 9.20
N LEU A 66 4.42 -8.52 7.98
CA LEU A 66 4.49 -7.64 6.81
C LEU A 66 3.10 -7.13 6.40
N LEU A 67 2.08 -7.99 6.40
CA LEU A 67 0.69 -7.63 6.07
C LEU A 67 0.11 -6.65 7.10
N ASP A 68 0.46 -6.80 8.37
CA ASP A 68 -0.08 -5.99 9.46
C ASP A 68 0.81 -4.78 9.81
N MET A 69 1.90 -4.52 9.05
CA MET A 69 2.85 -3.44 9.34
C MET A 69 3.47 -3.52 10.74
N THR A 70 3.65 -4.72 11.28
CA THR A 70 4.25 -4.98 12.59
C THR A 70 5.67 -5.56 12.51
N ALA A 71 6.25 -5.56 11.31
CA ALA A 71 7.57 -6.13 11.04
C ALA A 71 8.74 -5.27 11.55
N GLY A 72 8.56 -3.97 11.80
CA GLY A 72 9.65 -3.04 12.09
C GLY A 72 10.44 -2.57 10.86
N VAL A 73 9.96 -2.90 9.66
CA VAL A 73 10.47 -2.37 8.37
C VAL A 73 9.88 -0.99 8.15
N VAL A 74 10.74 0.01 7.90
CA VAL A 74 10.34 1.42 7.90
C VAL A 74 10.52 2.10 6.55
N TYR A 75 9.86 3.23 6.37
CA TYR A 75 10.14 4.17 5.29
C TYR A 75 11.33 5.08 5.63
N PRO A 76 11.91 5.80 4.63
CA PRO A 76 12.89 6.84 4.87
C PRO A 76 12.38 7.89 5.87
N ASP A 77 13.13 8.11 6.95
CA ASP A 77 12.84 9.11 7.97
C ASP A 77 14.12 9.38 8.79
N ALA A 78 14.73 10.54 8.59
CA ALA A 78 15.97 10.90 9.25
C ALA A 78 15.84 11.11 10.78
N SER A 79 14.63 11.12 11.33
CA SER A 79 14.38 11.36 12.76
C SER A 79 14.79 10.18 13.66
N PHE A 80 15.02 8.98 13.10
CA PHE A 80 15.44 7.80 13.85
C PHE A 80 16.38 6.88 13.05
N PRO A 81 17.22 6.06 13.71
CA PRO A 81 18.33 5.36 13.07
C PRO A 81 17.94 4.46 11.88
N ALA A 82 16.92 3.64 12.01
CA ALA A 82 16.50 2.74 10.92
C ALA A 82 15.99 3.55 9.71
N GLY A 83 15.21 4.61 9.93
CA GLY A 83 14.71 5.48 8.89
C GLY A 83 15.82 6.26 8.18
N ALA A 84 16.85 6.72 8.92
CA ALA A 84 18.01 7.40 8.35
C ALA A 84 18.85 6.48 7.42
N ILE A 85 18.85 5.18 7.66
CA ILE A 85 19.46 4.21 6.74
C ILE A 85 18.62 4.11 5.45
N MET A 86 17.31 4.05 5.58
CA MET A 86 16.42 4.00 4.43
C MET A 86 16.51 5.28 3.57
N ASP A 87 16.73 6.45 4.17
CA ASP A 87 17.04 7.69 3.44
C ASP A 87 18.28 7.56 2.55
N LYS A 88 19.34 6.94 3.06
CA LYS A 88 20.57 6.71 2.28
C LYS A 88 20.33 5.73 1.13
N ILE A 89 19.57 4.67 1.36
CA ILE A 89 19.22 3.69 0.32
C ILE A 89 18.40 4.39 -0.79
N GLN A 90 17.43 5.21 -0.41
CA GLN A 90 16.64 5.99 -1.36
C GLN A 90 17.50 7.00 -2.13
N ALA A 91 18.42 7.70 -1.47
CA ALA A 91 19.32 8.64 -2.10
C ALA A 91 20.25 7.94 -3.11
N ASP A 92 20.82 6.78 -2.78
CA ASP A 92 21.62 5.96 -3.71
C ASP A 92 20.81 5.50 -4.91
N PHE A 93 19.55 5.12 -4.71
CA PHE A 93 18.65 4.72 -5.78
C PHE A 93 18.44 5.87 -6.79
N TYR A 94 18.22 7.09 -6.32
CA TYR A 94 18.04 8.25 -7.20
C TYR A 94 19.34 8.73 -7.85
N ASP A 95 20.46 8.60 -7.15
CA ASP A 95 21.78 8.89 -7.72
C ASP A 95 22.09 7.96 -8.90
N LYS A 96 21.77 6.67 -8.80
CA LYS A 96 21.85 5.73 -9.92
C LYS A 96 20.95 6.13 -11.10
N ILE A 97 19.70 6.52 -10.83
CA ILE A 97 18.82 7.04 -11.90
C ILE A 97 19.45 8.25 -12.59
N ALA A 98 19.96 9.21 -11.84
CA ALA A 98 20.57 10.43 -12.36
C ALA A 98 21.82 10.16 -13.22
N LYS A 99 22.59 9.11 -12.87
CA LYS A 99 23.78 8.65 -13.62
C LYS A 99 23.45 7.73 -14.80
N GLY A 100 22.19 7.30 -14.95
CA GLY A 100 21.80 6.31 -15.97
C GLY A 100 22.30 4.90 -15.66
N GLU A 101 22.62 4.62 -14.38
CA GLU A 101 23.04 3.32 -13.90
C GLU A 101 21.85 2.39 -13.61
N PRO A 102 22.04 1.06 -13.66
CA PRO A 102 20.98 0.11 -13.29
C PRO A 102 20.54 0.31 -11.84
N THR A 103 19.24 0.41 -11.62
CA THR A 103 18.63 0.42 -10.29
C THR A 103 18.24 -0.99 -9.86
N PRO A 104 18.19 -1.29 -8.55
CA PRO A 104 17.75 -2.58 -8.04
C PRO A 104 16.39 -3.00 -8.57
N SER A 105 16.22 -4.29 -8.85
CA SER A 105 14.91 -4.92 -9.10
C SER A 105 14.08 -4.99 -7.80
N THR A 106 12.80 -5.39 -7.94
CA THR A 106 11.91 -5.62 -6.79
C THR A 106 12.53 -6.60 -5.78
N TYR A 107 13.04 -7.72 -6.27
CA TYR A 107 13.72 -8.72 -5.43
C TYR A 107 14.99 -8.17 -4.76
N GLU A 108 15.85 -7.48 -5.52
CA GLU A 108 17.10 -6.94 -4.99
C GLU A 108 16.86 -5.86 -3.94
N LEU A 109 15.94 -4.92 -4.20
CA LEU A 109 15.63 -3.86 -3.25
C LEU A 109 15.01 -4.42 -1.96
N ALA A 110 14.12 -5.40 -2.05
CA ALA A 110 13.56 -6.08 -0.88
C ALA A 110 14.63 -6.77 -0.03
N ASN A 111 15.63 -7.39 -0.65
CA ASN A 111 16.77 -7.97 0.10
C ASN A 111 17.66 -6.89 0.72
N ILE A 112 17.91 -5.77 0.03
CA ILE A 112 18.64 -4.63 0.60
C ILE A 112 17.91 -4.09 1.82
N ILE A 113 16.57 -3.93 1.77
CA ILE A 113 15.74 -3.52 2.89
C ILE A 113 15.85 -4.54 4.04
N GLY A 114 15.71 -5.83 3.75
CA GLY A 114 15.78 -6.91 4.74
C GLY A 114 17.13 -7.01 5.49
N GLN A 115 18.22 -6.60 4.85
CA GLN A 115 19.55 -6.55 5.48
C GLN A 115 19.70 -5.41 6.50
N GLN A 116 18.76 -4.46 6.52
CA GLN A 116 18.84 -3.33 7.44
C GLN A 116 18.26 -3.68 8.80
N PRO A 117 18.74 -3.05 9.87
CA PRO A 117 18.15 -3.23 11.19
C PRO A 117 16.70 -2.75 11.24
N LEU A 118 15.85 -3.53 11.91
CA LEU A 118 14.46 -3.17 12.17
C LEU A 118 14.37 -2.06 13.24
N ALA A 119 13.29 -1.31 13.22
CA ALA A 119 13.04 -0.27 14.21
C ALA A 119 12.63 -0.79 15.59
N PHE A 120 12.10 -2.02 15.64
CA PHE A 120 11.65 -2.70 16.87
C PHE A 120 11.52 -4.20 16.63
N GLN A 121 11.31 -4.98 17.71
CA GLN A 121 11.12 -6.42 17.62
C GLN A 121 9.84 -6.78 16.82
N PRO A 122 9.92 -7.75 15.88
CA PRO A 122 8.75 -8.15 15.09
C PRO A 122 7.53 -8.47 15.95
N GLY A 123 6.39 -7.86 15.63
CA GLY A 123 5.13 -7.99 16.35
C GLY A 123 4.99 -7.08 17.59
N GLU A 124 5.95 -6.21 17.86
CA GLU A 124 5.91 -5.36 19.05
C GLU A 124 4.91 -4.21 18.93
N ARG A 125 4.90 -3.54 17.79
CA ARG A 125 4.04 -2.37 17.51
C ARG A 125 3.78 -2.22 16.01
N TRP A 126 2.86 -1.35 15.67
CA TRP A 126 2.59 -0.96 14.30
C TRP A 126 3.51 0.20 13.87
N LEU A 127 4.06 0.12 12.65
CA LEU A 127 4.76 1.23 12.01
C LEU A 127 4.71 1.09 10.49
N TYR A 128 4.24 2.14 9.85
CA TYR A 128 4.07 2.20 8.41
C TYR A 128 5.42 2.23 7.67
N GLY A 129 5.58 1.38 6.64
CA GLY A 129 6.85 1.25 5.95
C GLY A 129 6.82 0.41 4.68
N PHE A 130 7.99 -0.08 4.25
CA PHE A 130 8.19 -0.86 3.03
C PHE A 130 7.65 -2.30 3.07
N CYS A 131 6.84 -2.66 4.06
CA CYS A 131 6.33 -4.04 4.20
C CYS A 131 5.62 -4.55 2.94
N ALA A 132 4.80 -3.71 2.30
CA ALA A 132 4.09 -4.09 1.08
C ALA A 132 5.03 -4.27 -0.14
N ASP A 133 6.13 -3.53 -0.18
CA ASP A 133 7.17 -3.67 -1.21
C ASP A 133 7.91 -5.00 -1.06
N VAL A 134 8.22 -5.38 0.18
CA VAL A 134 8.78 -6.69 0.53
C VAL A 134 7.82 -7.81 0.14
N LEU A 135 6.52 -7.66 0.39
CA LEU A 135 5.49 -8.62 -0.03
C LEU A 135 5.41 -8.74 -1.56
N GLY A 136 5.55 -7.64 -2.31
CA GLY A 136 5.64 -7.69 -3.77
C GLY A 136 6.78 -8.59 -4.27
N ALA A 137 7.97 -8.48 -3.66
CA ALA A 137 9.10 -9.35 -3.96
C ALA A 137 8.83 -10.83 -3.58
N ILE A 138 8.16 -11.06 -2.44
CA ILE A 138 7.78 -12.42 -2.03
C ILE A 138 6.79 -13.03 -3.04
N VAL A 139 5.84 -12.23 -3.56
CA VAL A 139 4.95 -12.68 -4.65
C VAL A 139 5.76 -13.10 -5.89
N GLU A 140 6.81 -12.35 -6.28
CA GLU A 140 7.70 -12.74 -7.38
C GLU A 140 8.37 -14.09 -7.13
N VAL A 141 8.96 -14.26 -5.95
CA VAL A 141 9.69 -15.50 -5.57
C VAL A 141 8.75 -16.70 -5.57
N VAL A 142 7.58 -16.58 -4.94
CA VAL A 142 6.63 -17.70 -4.79
C VAL A 142 5.96 -18.06 -6.11
N SER A 143 5.63 -17.06 -6.93
CA SER A 143 4.98 -17.28 -8.23
C SER A 143 5.95 -17.64 -9.35
N GLY A 144 7.24 -17.33 -9.22
CA GLY A 144 8.24 -17.44 -10.29
C GLY A 144 8.02 -16.46 -11.43
N LYS A 145 7.25 -15.39 -11.23
CA LYS A 145 6.88 -14.38 -12.23
C LYS A 145 7.27 -12.99 -11.75
N ARG A 146 7.50 -12.06 -12.69
CA ARG A 146 7.56 -10.64 -12.33
C ARG A 146 6.27 -10.21 -11.62
N TYR A 147 6.38 -9.29 -10.68
CA TYR A 147 5.23 -8.88 -9.86
C TYR A 147 4.06 -8.38 -10.71
N ILE A 148 4.32 -7.49 -11.69
CA ILE A 148 3.26 -7.02 -12.59
C ILE A 148 2.63 -8.16 -13.41
N THR A 149 3.41 -9.14 -13.84
CA THR A 149 2.88 -10.29 -14.59
C THR A 149 1.92 -11.10 -13.73
N TYR A 150 2.28 -11.32 -12.45
CA TYR A 150 1.40 -12.01 -11.52
C TYR A 150 0.11 -11.21 -11.27
N LEU A 151 0.22 -9.90 -11.04
CA LEU A 151 -0.95 -9.02 -10.84
C LEU A 151 -1.89 -9.04 -12.07
N LYS A 152 -1.34 -8.93 -13.28
CA LYS A 152 -2.13 -8.98 -14.51
C LYS A 152 -2.89 -10.29 -14.64
N GLU A 153 -2.21 -11.41 -14.58
CA GLU A 153 -2.84 -12.72 -14.76
C GLU A 153 -3.86 -13.08 -13.67
N THR A 154 -3.62 -12.60 -12.43
CA THR A 154 -4.41 -13.04 -11.27
C THR A 154 -5.52 -12.05 -10.91
N ILE A 155 -5.33 -10.76 -11.15
CA ILE A 155 -6.25 -9.70 -10.71
C ILE A 155 -6.71 -8.83 -11.89
N PHE A 156 -5.77 -8.21 -12.64
CA PHE A 156 -6.12 -7.14 -13.56
C PHE A 156 -6.86 -7.65 -14.80
N ASP A 157 -6.34 -8.65 -15.48
CA ASP A 157 -6.98 -9.22 -16.68
C ASP A 157 -8.34 -9.87 -16.35
N PRO A 158 -8.47 -10.69 -15.27
CA PRO A 158 -9.76 -11.25 -14.88
C PRO A 158 -10.81 -10.19 -14.52
N LEU A 159 -10.41 -9.05 -13.94
CA LEU A 159 -11.30 -7.94 -13.60
C LEU A 159 -11.49 -6.94 -14.76
N GLY A 160 -10.74 -7.06 -15.85
CA GLY A 160 -10.73 -6.11 -16.95
C GLY A 160 -10.15 -4.74 -16.58
N MET A 161 -9.13 -4.69 -15.70
CA MET A 161 -8.42 -3.48 -15.26
C MET A 161 -7.28 -3.17 -16.25
N THR A 162 -7.63 -2.67 -17.43
CA THR A 162 -6.71 -2.52 -18.57
C THR A 162 -5.78 -1.32 -18.50
N ASP A 163 -6.03 -0.40 -17.60
CA ASP A 163 -5.25 0.83 -17.40
C ASP A 163 -4.49 0.84 -16.06
N THR A 164 -4.40 -0.32 -15.39
CA THR A 164 -3.67 -0.47 -14.12
C THR A 164 -2.32 -1.15 -14.37
N ASP A 165 -1.22 -0.46 -14.06
CA ASP A 165 0.16 -0.91 -14.31
C ASP A 165 1.17 -0.16 -13.42
N PHE A 166 2.47 -0.49 -13.51
CA PHE A 166 3.57 0.27 -12.90
C PHE A 166 4.12 1.37 -13.80
N TYR A 167 3.63 1.52 -15.02
CA TYR A 167 3.99 2.59 -15.94
C TYR A 167 2.82 2.94 -16.86
N VAL A 168 2.92 4.10 -17.52
CA VAL A 168 1.91 4.57 -18.48
C VAL A 168 2.51 4.47 -19.90
N PRO A 169 2.03 3.54 -20.73
CA PRO A 169 2.46 3.44 -22.13
C PRO A 169 2.27 4.77 -22.90
N GLU A 170 3.13 5.04 -23.87
CA GLU A 170 3.15 6.29 -24.64
C GLU A 170 1.75 6.65 -25.19
N GLN A 171 1.00 5.65 -25.67
CA GLN A 171 -0.32 5.81 -26.25
C GLN A 171 -1.41 6.23 -25.23
N LYS A 172 -1.10 6.18 -23.93
CA LYS A 172 -2.02 6.52 -22.83
C LYS A 172 -1.58 7.74 -22.02
N GLN A 173 -0.44 8.36 -22.35
CA GLN A 173 0.14 9.46 -21.58
C GLN A 173 -0.69 10.75 -21.64
N ASP A 174 -1.50 10.94 -22.67
CA ASP A 174 -2.47 12.04 -22.78
C ASP A 174 -3.55 12.01 -21.70
N ARG A 175 -3.81 10.81 -21.11
CA ARG A 175 -4.75 10.61 -20.00
C ARG A 175 -4.07 10.63 -18.62
N PHE A 176 -2.73 10.76 -18.56
CA PHE A 176 -2.00 10.71 -17.30
C PHE A 176 -2.08 12.03 -16.54
N MET A 177 -2.60 11.96 -15.31
CA MET A 177 -2.83 13.12 -14.47
C MET A 177 -1.52 13.79 -14.05
N GLN A 178 -1.44 15.12 -14.20
CA GLN A 178 -0.35 15.93 -13.66
C GLN A 178 -0.29 15.81 -12.12
N PHE A 179 0.91 15.75 -11.57
CA PHE A 179 1.16 15.80 -10.15
C PHE A 179 1.38 17.25 -9.70
N TYR A 180 0.70 17.67 -8.64
CA TYR A 180 0.78 19.02 -8.08
C TYR A 180 1.19 19.01 -6.62
N GLN A 181 1.90 20.06 -6.22
CA GLN A 181 2.14 20.41 -4.82
C GLN A 181 1.34 21.66 -4.47
N TYR A 182 0.64 21.63 -3.33
CA TYR A 182 0.02 22.82 -2.77
C TYR A 182 1.07 23.70 -2.08
N MET A 183 1.07 24.97 -2.41
CA MET A 183 1.96 26.01 -1.87
C MET A 183 1.17 26.87 -0.87
N PRO A 184 1.34 26.69 0.45
CA PRO A 184 0.53 27.38 1.47
C PRO A 184 0.68 28.91 1.42
N GLU A 185 1.88 29.41 1.12
CA GLU A 185 2.21 30.84 1.13
C GLU A 185 1.47 31.61 0.04
N THR A 186 1.29 30.99 -1.12
CA THR A 186 0.64 31.59 -2.30
C THR A 186 -0.77 31.09 -2.53
N GLN A 187 -1.16 30.02 -1.82
CA GLN A 187 -2.43 29.28 -2.03
C GLN A 187 -2.60 28.79 -3.48
N THR A 188 -1.48 28.41 -4.13
CA THR A 188 -1.47 27.90 -5.51
C THR A 188 -1.16 26.40 -5.56
N LEU A 189 -1.37 25.80 -6.73
CA LEU A 189 -0.96 24.45 -7.07
C LEU A 189 0.16 24.54 -8.12
N ASP A 190 1.36 24.13 -7.74
CA ASP A 190 2.50 24.11 -8.65
C ASP A 190 2.76 22.69 -9.18
N PRO A 191 3.07 22.50 -10.46
CA PRO A 191 3.49 21.20 -10.99
C PRO A 191 4.70 20.69 -10.23
N CYS A 192 4.65 19.42 -9.83
CA CYS A 192 5.70 18.78 -9.04
C CYS A 192 6.37 17.64 -9.82
N THR A 193 7.70 17.53 -9.69
CA THR A 193 8.52 16.51 -10.37
C THR A 193 9.48 15.77 -9.44
N TRP A 194 9.45 16.05 -8.14
CA TRP A 194 10.32 15.40 -7.18
C TRP A 194 9.94 13.92 -6.97
N GLN A 195 10.90 13.13 -6.49
CA GLN A 195 10.81 11.67 -6.37
C GLN A 195 10.73 11.26 -4.90
N HIS A 196 10.06 10.14 -4.64
CA HIS A 196 9.83 9.61 -3.30
C HIS A 196 9.69 8.08 -3.32
N LEU A 197 10.09 7.38 -2.24
CA LEU A 197 9.97 5.92 -2.07
C LEU A 197 10.60 5.08 -3.19
N CYS A 198 11.76 5.49 -3.71
CA CYS A 198 12.44 4.82 -4.82
C CYS A 198 11.57 4.73 -6.11
N LEU A 199 10.61 5.63 -6.28
CA LEU A 199 9.74 5.67 -7.45
C LEU A 199 10.15 6.79 -8.41
N SER A 200 10.04 6.52 -9.71
CA SER A 200 9.99 7.57 -10.73
C SER A 200 8.55 8.01 -10.90
N HIS A 201 8.21 9.21 -10.44
CA HIS A 201 6.83 9.74 -10.54
C HIS A 201 6.39 10.02 -11.98
N MET A 202 7.30 9.98 -12.94
CA MET A 202 6.95 10.14 -14.34
C MET A 202 6.23 8.93 -14.92
N HIS A 203 6.45 7.73 -14.36
CA HIS A 203 5.84 6.47 -14.83
C HIS A 203 5.92 6.25 -16.34
N LEU A 204 6.94 6.80 -17.01
CA LEU A 204 7.06 6.77 -18.47
C LEU A 204 7.70 5.47 -19.01
N LYS A 205 8.33 4.71 -18.14
CA LYS A 205 9.02 3.46 -18.48
C LYS A 205 8.69 2.40 -17.44
N GLN A 206 8.73 1.15 -17.87
CA GLN A 206 8.62 0.04 -16.96
C GLN A 206 9.78 0.09 -15.95
N PRO A 207 9.48 0.14 -14.63
CA PRO A 207 10.52 0.24 -13.61
C PRO A 207 11.22 -1.11 -13.40
N SER A 208 12.46 -1.09 -12.91
CA SER A 208 13.14 -2.27 -12.36
C SER A 208 12.52 -2.69 -11.02
N PHE A 209 12.13 -1.72 -10.21
CA PHE A 209 11.44 -1.89 -8.93
C PHE A 209 9.94 -1.66 -9.11
N GLU A 210 9.16 -2.75 -9.02
CA GLU A 210 7.70 -2.74 -9.04
C GLU A 210 7.20 -2.65 -7.59
N SER A 211 7.01 -1.42 -7.09
CA SER A 211 6.67 -1.16 -5.69
C SER A 211 5.28 -1.67 -5.33
N GLY A 212 5.21 -2.70 -4.49
CA GLY A 212 3.97 -3.21 -3.91
C GLY A 212 3.31 -2.26 -2.92
N GLY A 213 4.06 -1.26 -2.45
CA GLY A 213 3.57 -0.26 -1.51
C GLY A 213 2.99 1.01 -2.15
N ALA A 214 3.46 1.38 -3.38
CA ALA A 214 3.13 2.69 -3.90
C ALA A 214 3.26 2.84 -5.44
N GLY A 215 3.62 1.78 -6.17
CA GLY A 215 4.08 1.91 -7.55
C GLY A 215 3.00 1.94 -8.62
N LEU A 216 1.76 1.52 -8.35
CA LEU A 216 0.72 1.43 -9.37
C LEU A 216 0.20 2.80 -9.80
N VAL A 217 -0.15 2.86 -11.07
CA VAL A 217 -1.09 3.82 -11.65
C VAL A 217 -2.38 3.09 -11.99
N SER A 218 -3.52 3.79 -11.99
CA SER A 218 -4.82 3.21 -12.32
C SER A 218 -5.79 4.30 -12.79
N THR A 219 -7.01 3.91 -13.11
CA THR A 219 -8.14 4.82 -13.38
C THR A 219 -9.24 4.61 -12.36
N LEU A 220 -10.15 5.59 -12.24
CA LEU A 220 -11.35 5.43 -11.41
C LEU A 220 -12.15 4.20 -11.85
N SER A 221 -12.30 4.01 -13.17
CA SER A 221 -13.03 2.87 -13.74
C SER A 221 -12.42 1.52 -13.39
N ASP A 222 -11.10 1.39 -13.40
CA ASP A 222 -10.42 0.13 -13.06
C ASP A 222 -10.44 -0.12 -11.56
N TYR A 223 -10.13 0.91 -10.75
CA TYR A 223 -10.13 0.74 -9.30
C TYR A 223 -11.54 0.44 -8.75
N ALA A 224 -12.59 0.96 -9.39
CA ALA A 224 -13.98 0.63 -9.03
C ALA A 224 -14.30 -0.86 -9.21
N LYS A 225 -13.75 -1.53 -10.24
CA LYS A 225 -13.92 -2.98 -10.42
C LYS A 225 -13.25 -3.76 -9.29
N PHE A 226 -12.05 -3.33 -8.86
CA PHE A 226 -11.37 -3.91 -7.71
C PHE A 226 -12.17 -3.70 -6.41
N ALA A 227 -12.64 -2.48 -6.15
CA ALA A 227 -13.44 -2.17 -4.98
C ALA A 227 -14.74 -2.99 -4.94
N GLN A 228 -15.45 -3.09 -6.08
CA GLN A 228 -16.65 -3.91 -6.19
C GLN A 228 -16.37 -5.41 -5.97
N MET A 229 -15.23 -5.91 -6.48
CA MET A 229 -14.81 -7.30 -6.21
C MET A 229 -14.62 -7.54 -4.71
N MET A 230 -14.01 -6.58 -3.99
CA MET A 230 -13.82 -6.67 -2.54
C MET A 230 -15.16 -6.60 -1.77
N LEU A 231 -16.06 -5.67 -2.11
CA LEU A 231 -17.41 -5.59 -1.54
C LEU A 231 -18.20 -6.89 -1.76
N ASN A 232 -18.12 -7.45 -2.94
CA ASN A 232 -18.76 -8.73 -3.29
C ASN A 232 -18.00 -9.95 -2.74
N LYS A 233 -17.16 -9.74 -1.70
CA LYS A 233 -16.44 -10.81 -1.00
C LYS A 233 -15.60 -11.70 -1.92
N GLY A 234 -14.88 -11.04 -2.85
CA GLY A 234 -13.90 -11.67 -3.72
C GLY A 234 -14.37 -12.02 -5.13
N THR A 235 -15.56 -11.57 -5.54
CA THR A 235 -16.13 -11.91 -6.86
C THR A 235 -16.60 -10.63 -7.60
N TYR A 236 -16.33 -10.55 -8.90
CA TYR A 236 -16.82 -9.49 -9.78
C TYR A 236 -17.30 -10.07 -11.11
N GLN A 237 -18.54 -9.77 -11.51
CA GLN A 237 -19.17 -10.23 -12.77
C GLN A 237 -18.97 -11.74 -13.03
N GLY A 238 -19.10 -12.56 -11.99
CA GLY A 238 -18.94 -14.02 -12.07
C GLY A 238 -17.49 -14.51 -12.00
N VAL A 239 -16.51 -13.62 -12.04
CA VAL A 239 -15.09 -13.97 -11.88
C VAL A 239 -14.73 -13.92 -10.39
N ARG A 240 -14.23 -15.03 -9.85
CA ARG A 240 -13.76 -15.13 -8.47
C ARG A 240 -12.25 -14.95 -8.39
N ILE A 241 -11.80 -13.92 -7.66
CA ILE A 241 -10.39 -13.66 -7.35
C ILE A 241 -10.01 -14.31 -6.01
N LEU A 242 -10.85 -14.12 -4.98
CA LEU A 242 -10.65 -14.66 -3.64
C LEU A 242 -11.92 -15.39 -3.13
N GLY A 243 -11.76 -16.24 -2.16
CA GLY A 243 -12.86 -16.82 -1.41
C GLY A 243 -13.48 -15.83 -0.43
N ARG A 244 -14.79 -15.95 -0.21
CA ARG A 244 -15.53 -15.11 0.73
C ARG A 244 -14.87 -15.05 2.12
N LYS A 245 -14.46 -16.19 2.66
CA LYS A 245 -13.85 -16.25 3.99
C LYS A 245 -12.48 -15.58 4.06
N THR A 246 -11.74 -15.59 2.97
CA THR A 246 -10.45 -14.87 2.86
C THR A 246 -10.68 -13.36 2.92
N VAL A 247 -11.64 -12.84 2.15
CA VAL A 247 -11.99 -11.42 2.20
C VAL A 247 -12.51 -11.01 3.58
N GLU A 248 -13.44 -11.77 4.18
CA GLU A 248 -13.94 -11.50 5.53
C GLU A 248 -12.82 -11.48 6.56
N TRP A 249 -11.81 -12.34 6.44
CA TRP A 249 -10.68 -12.38 7.36
C TRP A 249 -9.71 -11.20 7.13
N MET A 250 -9.36 -10.91 5.87
CA MET A 250 -8.37 -9.88 5.56
C MET A 250 -8.86 -8.44 5.77
N THR A 251 -10.17 -8.25 5.92
CA THR A 251 -10.78 -6.93 6.17
C THR A 251 -11.14 -6.67 7.64
N GLN A 252 -10.49 -7.40 8.55
CA GLN A 252 -10.65 -7.24 10.00
C GLN A 252 -9.40 -6.62 10.64
N ASN A 253 -9.55 -6.11 11.85
CA ASN A 253 -8.42 -5.69 12.67
C ASN A 253 -7.61 -6.89 13.16
N HIS A 254 -6.31 -6.88 12.89
CA HIS A 254 -5.36 -7.88 13.37
C HIS A 254 -4.43 -7.35 14.48
N LEU A 255 -4.47 -6.05 14.74
CA LEU A 255 -3.66 -5.46 15.80
C LEU A 255 -4.26 -5.77 17.17
N ASN A 256 -3.41 -6.20 18.10
CA ASN A 256 -3.78 -6.30 19.50
C ASN A 256 -3.78 -4.92 20.18
N GLU A 257 -4.30 -4.83 21.42
CA GLU A 257 -4.41 -3.57 22.17
C GLU A 257 -3.08 -2.82 22.29
N LYS A 258 -1.97 -3.53 22.49
CA LYS A 258 -0.64 -2.90 22.60
C LYS A 258 -0.16 -2.31 21.27
N GLN A 259 -0.43 -2.98 20.16
CA GLN A 259 -0.09 -2.51 18.82
C GLN A 259 -0.96 -1.33 18.38
N LEU A 260 -2.25 -1.32 18.77
CA LEU A 260 -3.16 -0.21 18.50
C LEU A 260 -2.70 1.11 19.12
N VAL A 261 -1.97 1.10 20.23
CA VAL A 261 -1.40 2.32 20.83
C VAL A 261 -0.47 3.06 19.87
N SER A 262 0.23 2.35 18.97
CA SER A 262 1.12 2.95 17.98
C SER A 262 0.44 3.23 16.63
N PHE A 263 -0.83 2.86 16.48
CA PHE A 263 -1.68 3.18 15.33
C PHE A 263 -2.44 4.49 15.59
N ASP A 264 -1.69 5.59 15.75
CA ASP A 264 -2.11 6.83 16.40
C ASP A 264 -2.27 8.03 15.44
N TRP A 265 -2.34 7.79 14.14
CA TRP A 265 -2.61 8.88 13.19
C TRP A 265 -4.01 9.44 13.41
N GLU A 266 -4.12 10.78 13.43
CA GLU A 266 -5.39 11.47 13.68
C GLU A 266 -6.50 11.03 12.71
N SER A 267 -6.14 10.80 11.44
CA SER A 267 -7.03 10.30 10.40
C SER A 267 -7.52 8.86 10.60
N LEU A 268 -6.96 8.13 11.56
CA LEU A 268 -7.24 6.72 11.80
C LEU A 268 -7.94 6.45 13.14
N LYS A 269 -8.45 7.49 13.80
CA LYS A 269 -9.25 7.33 15.02
C LYS A 269 -10.47 6.44 14.75
N GLY A 270 -10.67 5.46 15.59
CA GLY A 270 -11.75 4.46 15.46
C GLY A 270 -11.42 3.30 14.52
N TYR A 271 -10.29 3.35 13.82
CA TYR A 271 -9.86 2.25 12.97
C TYR A 271 -8.89 1.31 13.68
N GLY A 272 -8.88 0.06 13.25
CA GLY A 272 -7.79 -0.89 13.37
C GLY A 272 -7.11 -1.11 12.03
N TYR A 273 -6.20 -2.08 11.96
CA TYR A 273 -5.41 -2.39 10.78
C TYR A 273 -5.23 -3.88 10.58
N GLY A 274 -5.25 -4.32 9.34
CA GLY A 274 -4.94 -5.69 8.96
C GLY A 274 -4.79 -5.82 7.45
N ASN A 275 -3.89 -6.67 7.02
CA ASN A 275 -3.68 -6.95 5.59
C ASN A 275 -3.53 -5.69 4.73
N LEU A 276 -2.66 -4.76 5.15
CA LEU A 276 -2.34 -3.53 4.43
C LEU A 276 -3.51 -2.55 4.25
N MET A 277 -4.57 -2.70 5.05
CA MET A 277 -5.77 -1.84 5.02
C MET A 277 -6.15 -1.40 6.44
N ARG A 278 -6.74 -0.20 6.56
CA ARG A 278 -7.50 0.17 7.75
C ARG A 278 -8.83 -0.56 7.74
N CYS A 279 -9.38 -0.83 8.91
CA CYS A 279 -10.75 -1.33 9.08
C CYS A 279 -11.41 -0.63 10.28
N MET A 280 -12.62 -0.10 10.09
CA MET A 280 -13.37 0.58 11.14
C MET A 280 -13.81 -0.41 12.20
N ILE A 281 -13.44 -0.16 13.46
CA ILE A 281 -13.79 -0.99 14.60
C ILE A 281 -14.59 -0.23 15.68
N HIS A 282 -14.49 1.11 15.67
CA HIS A 282 -15.10 2.00 16.66
C HIS A 282 -15.61 3.28 15.99
N THR A 283 -16.76 3.22 15.34
CA THR A 283 -17.35 4.39 14.65
C THR A 283 -17.59 5.57 15.60
N GLU A 284 -17.84 5.31 16.88
CA GLU A 284 -18.03 6.32 17.92
C GLU A 284 -16.77 7.15 18.22
N LEU A 285 -15.59 6.69 17.81
CA LEU A 285 -14.33 7.43 17.94
C LEU A 285 -13.91 8.14 16.66
N SER A 286 -14.56 7.81 15.53
CA SER A 286 -14.26 8.41 14.22
C SER A 286 -14.74 9.87 14.17
N GLU A 287 -14.02 10.70 13.42
CA GLU A 287 -14.40 12.08 13.12
C GLU A 287 -15.26 12.21 11.84
N SER A 288 -15.73 11.09 11.27
CA SER A 288 -16.52 11.03 10.04
C SER A 288 -17.54 9.90 10.11
N ILE A 289 -18.65 10.09 9.44
CA ILE A 289 -19.73 9.09 9.36
C ILE A 289 -19.26 7.83 8.62
N GLY A 290 -19.69 6.66 9.06
CA GLY A 290 -19.38 5.37 8.46
C GLY A 290 -19.92 4.22 9.28
N SER A 291 -19.61 2.98 8.87
CA SER A 291 -20.05 1.76 9.55
C SER A 291 -18.86 0.97 10.12
N ASN A 292 -19.08 0.25 11.23
CA ASN A 292 -18.13 -0.75 11.67
C ASN A 292 -17.97 -1.84 10.60
N GLY A 293 -16.73 -2.19 10.28
CA GLY A 293 -16.40 -3.12 9.20
C GLY A 293 -16.10 -2.45 7.85
N GLU A 294 -16.23 -1.12 7.73
CA GLU A 294 -15.67 -0.39 6.60
C GLU A 294 -14.16 -0.58 6.53
N PHE A 295 -13.60 -0.76 5.33
CA PHE A 295 -12.17 -0.96 5.13
C PHE A 295 -11.66 -0.26 3.86
N GLY A 296 -10.36 -0.05 3.75
CA GLY A 296 -9.73 0.58 2.59
C GLY A 296 -8.36 1.14 2.90
N TRP A 297 -7.85 2.00 2.04
CA TRP A 297 -6.59 2.73 2.27
C TRP A 297 -6.50 3.99 1.40
N ASP A 298 -5.49 4.83 1.65
CA ASP A 298 -5.34 6.13 1.02
C ASP A 298 -4.04 6.20 0.20
N GLY A 299 -4.03 7.09 -0.81
CA GLY A 299 -2.83 7.44 -1.55
C GLY A 299 -2.18 8.71 -0.99
N TRP A 300 -0.85 8.72 -0.95
CA TRP A 300 -0.08 9.86 -0.44
C TRP A 300 -0.42 11.21 -1.12
N LEU A 301 -0.91 11.20 -2.35
CA LEU A 301 -1.36 12.39 -3.08
C LEU A 301 -2.83 12.76 -2.78
N GLY A 302 -3.43 12.22 -1.73
CA GLY A 302 -4.78 12.53 -1.28
C GLY A 302 -5.87 11.67 -1.93
N SER A 303 -5.53 10.72 -2.80
CA SER A 303 -6.49 9.72 -3.29
C SER A 303 -6.94 8.80 -2.16
N TYR A 304 -8.18 8.35 -2.22
CA TYR A 304 -8.85 7.63 -1.14
C TYR A 304 -9.75 6.53 -1.67
N VAL A 305 -9.80 5.41 -0.96
CA VAL A 305 -10.81 4.39 -1.15
C VAL A 305 -11.32 3.87 0.19
N SER A 306 -12.65 3.77 0.30
CA SER A 306 -13.31 2.96 1.33
C SER A 306 -14.36 2.06 0.71
N MET A 307 -14.53 0.92 1.33
CA MET A 307 -15.52 -0.09 0.99
C MET A 307 -16.28 -0.42 2.27
N ASP A 308 -17.59 -0.15 2.28
CA ASP A 308 -18.48 -0.38 3.40
C ASP A 308 -19.46 -1.50 3.09
N PRO A 309 -19.21 -2.73 3.59
CA PRO A 309 -20.10 -3.86 3.34
C PRO A 309 -21.47 -3.75 4.01
N ALA A 310 -21.64 -2.89 5.02
CA ALA A 310 -22.91 -2.71 5.70
C ALA A 310 -23.90 -1.93 4.82
N GLU A 311 -23.36 -1.01 4.00
CA GLU A 311 -24.13 -0.12 3.11
C GLU A 311 -24.03 -0.54 1.63
N ASP A 312 -23.30 -1.64 1.32
CA ASP A 312 -22.95 -2.04 -0.07
C ASP A 312 -22.36 -0.85 -0.87
N LEU A 313 -21.52 -0.04 -0.21
CA LEU A 313 -21.02 1.24 -0.69
C LEU A 313 -19.50 1.20 -0.89
N ALA A 314 -19.03 1.71 -2.04
CA ALA A 314 -17.64 2.09 -2.23
C ALA A 314 -17.51 3.59 -2.51
N ILE A 315 -16.63 4.27 -1.79
CA ILE A 315 -16.25 5.67 -2.07
C ILE A 315 -14.84 5.67 -2.62
N ILE A 316 -14.65 6.18 -3.83
CA ILE A 316 -13.34 6.33 -4.46
C ILE A 316 -13.18 7.81 -4.86
N TYR A 317 -12.22 8.46 -4.21
CA TYR A 317 -11.86 9.85 -4.51
C TYR A 317 -10.44 9.89 -5.10
N VAL A 318 -10.31 10.51 -6.27
CA VAL A 318 -9.05 10.52 -7.03
C VAL A 318 -8.52 11.93 -7.18
N ILE A 319 -7.30 12.15 -6.69
CA ILE A 319 -6.56 13.40 -6.79
C ILE A 319 -5.05 13.09 -6.86
N ASN A 320 -4.27 13.99 -7.49
CA ASN A 320 -2.80 13.94 -7.50
C ASN A 320 -2.24 15.26 -6.92
N LYS A 321 -2.49 15.51 -5.65
CA LYS A 321 -2.06 16.73 -4.94
C LYS A 321 -1.33 16.38 -3.65
N CYS A 322 -0.08 16.81 -3.51
CA CYS A 322 0.66 16.74 -2.25
C CYS A 322 0.38 18.00 -1.41
N GLY A 323 0.16 17.83 -0.12
CA GLY A 323 -0.09 18.92 0.84
C GLY A 323 -1.53 19.47 0.81
N GLY A 324 -1.81 20.45 1.64
CA GLY A 324 -3.15 21.02 1.88
C GLY A 324 -4.00 20.17 2.84
N ASN A 325 -5.32 20.38 2.84
CA ASN A 325 -6.25 19.76 3.79
C ASN A 325 -6.85 18.43 3.30
N GLY A 326 -6.05 17.58 2.64
CA GLY A 326 -6.56 16.36 1.99
C GLY A 326 -7.39 15.45 2.90
N TYR A 327 -6.99 15.29 4.16
CA TYR A 327 -7.76 14.53 5.14
C TYR A 327 -9.15 15.15 5.40
N ARG A 328 -9.22 16.46 5.59
CA ARG A 328 -10.50 17.16 5.79
C ARG A 328 -11.39 17.07 4.55
N ASP A 329 -10.82 17.17 3.36
CA ASP A 329 -11.56 17.02 2.11
C ASP A 329 -12.26 15.65 2.05
N VAL A 330 -11.54 14.58 2.43
CA VAL A 330 -12.07 13.20 2.47
C VAL A 330 -13.18 13.06 3.51
N GLN A 331 -13.02 13.61 4.72
CA GLN A 331 -14.07 13.59 5.75
C GLN A 331 -15.37 14.22 5.23
N VAL A 332 -15.27 15.42 4.65
CA VAL A 332 -16.45 16.13 4.10
C VAL A 332 -17.13 15.34 2.99
N ILE A 333 -16.34 14.74 2.07
CA ILE A 333 -16.88 13.91 1.00
C ILE A 333 -17.62 12.69 1.58
N ARG A 334 -17.04 12.02 2.55
CA ARG A 334 -17.67 10.87 3.23
C ARG A 334 -18.98 11.27 3.88
N ASP A 335 -18.99 12.32 4.70
CA ASP A 335 -20.17 12.77 5.42
C ASP A 335 -21.33 13.14 4.47
N ILE A 336 -21.00 13.78 3.32
CA ILE A 336 -22.01 14.10 2.29
C ILE A 336 -22.55 12.83 1.63
N VAL A 337 -21.67 11.87 1.31
CA VAL A 337 -22.09 10.61 0.66
C VAL A 337 -22.98 9.79 1.60
N TYR A 338 -22.56 9.60 2.86
CA TYR A 338 -23.39 8.86 3.84
C TYR A 338 -24.71 9.57 4.16
N ALA A 339 -24.71 10.90 4.21
CA ALA A 339 -25.95 11.68 4.39
C ALA A 339 -26.94 11.60 3.21
N ALA A 340 -26.48 11.14 2.05
CA ALA A 340 -27.32 10.96 0.86
C ALA A 340 -27.89 9.54 0.71
N LEU A 341 -27.56 8.62 1.61
CA LEU A 341 -28.14 7.27 1.60
C LEU A 341 -29.61 7.35 2.05
N GLU A 342 -30.47 6.68 1.29
CA GLU A 342 -31.90 6.54 1.57
C GLU A 342 -32.20 5.06 1.88
N ASP A 343 -33.21 4.81 2.71
CA ASP A 343 -33.65 3.45 3.11
C ASP A 343 -34.28 2.68 1.92
#